data_929d1cd66c619c3b06054e62744fcdd6
#
_entry.id   929d1cd66c619c3b06054e62744fcdd6
#
_cell.length_a   1.000
_cell.length_b   1.000
_cell.length_c   1.000
_cell.angle_alpha   90.00
_cell.angle_beta   90.00
_cell.angle_gamma   90.00
#
_symmetry.space_group_name_H-M   'P 1'
#
loop_
_entity.id
_entity.type
_entity.pdbx_description
1 polymer ?
#
loop_
_entity_poly.entity_id
_entity_poly.type
_entity_poly.pdbx_seq_one_letter_code
_entity_poly.pdbx_strand_id
1 'polypeptide(L)'
;MTDVPAPPLRKPIRWHIAVFLAPAVIIYTILMIVPLISTLQQSTMTGDYGHREFFGLGNFIELFGDPRWSASFWNALRNNIYFFVINMLVQNPLGILLAAMLSNPALRLKGFYRTAIFIPTILSFVIVAFVWKLILSPIWGVTPTIMKFFHLGQYFQAWLGKEQYALTGLSLISVWQYVGIPMMLVYAALLSIPDEVIEAAECDGITGWSQFWKIQLPLILPTLGIISILTFVGNFNAFDLVYVSQGSLAGPNFSTDLLGTFLYRTFFGNQLQMGDPNMGSALATVMFLIILAGVCVYLFGIQTRLRRYQF
;
A
#
# COMPACT_ATOMS: atom_id res chain seq x y z
N MET A 1 -1.31 1.54 69.10
CA MET A 1 -1.07 2.47 67.98
C MET A 1 -1.63 1.82 66.75
N THR A 2 -2.78 2.30 66.31
CA THR A 2 -3.48 1.79 65.14
C THR A 2 -2.93 2.49 63.90
N ASP A 3 -2.25 1.72 63.04
CA ASP A 3 -1.79 2.22 61.72
C ASP A 3 -3.02 2.59 60.88
N VAL A 4 -3.24 3.85 60.67
CA VAL A 4 -4.26 4.39 59.75
C VAL A 4 -3.59 4.38 58.35
N PRO A 5 -4.09 3.61 57.36
CA PRO A 5 -3.52 3.61 56.04
C PRO A 5 -3.66 4.99 55.41
N ALA A 6 -2.59 5.56 54.86
CA ALA A 6 -2.60 6.83 54.17
C ALA A 6 -3.54 6.78 52.95
N PRO A 7 -4.35 7.83 52.69
CA PRO A 7 -5.27 7.87 51.58
C PRO A 7 -4.47 7.81 50.24
N PRO A 8 -4.97 7.13 49.20
CA PRO A 8 -4.31 7.03 47.90
C PRO A 8 -4.13 8.41 47.31
N LEU A 9 -2.89 8.80 47.02
CA LEU A 9 -2.57 10.05 46.35
C LEU A 9 -3.22 10.06 44.97
N ARG A 10 -4.23 10.90 44.77
CA ARG A 10 -4.81 11.17 43.44
C ARG A 10 -3.73 11.74 42.55
N LYS A 11 -3.32 11.00 41.51
CA LYS A 11 -2.34 11.49 40.51
C LYS A 11 -2.90 12.78 39.91
N PRO A 12 -2.17 13.89 39.91
CA PRO A 12 -2.65 15.16 39.35
C PRO A 12 -2.94 14.97 37.85
N ILE A 13 -4.12 15.44 37.42
CA ILE A 13 -4.48 15.42 35.99
C ILE A 13 -3.47 16.32 35.26
N ARG A 14 -2.77 15.75 34.31
CA ARG A 14 -1.72 16.45 33.55
C ARG A 14 -2.36 17.27 32.43
N TRP A 15 -3.02 18.37 32.77
CA TRP A 15 -3.72 19.27 31.86
C TRP A 15 -2.85 19.74 30.67
N HIS A 16 -1.56 19.90 30.88
CA HIS A 16 -0.63 20.25 29.81
C HIS A 16 -0.65 19.24 28.65
N ILE A 17 -0.80 17.92 28.92
CA ILE A 17 -0.89 16.89 27.87
C ILE A 17 -2.16 17.11 27.05
N ALA A 18 -3.30 17.37 27.69
CA ALA A 18 -4.56 17.63 27.00
C ALA A 18 -4.46 18.88 26.11
N VAL A 19 -3.89 19.97 26.63
CA VAL A 19 -3.74 21.25 25.91
C VAL A 19 -2.84 21.08 24.68
N PHE A 20 -1.70 20.38 24.79
CA PHE A 20 -0.79 20.18 23.66
C PHE A 20 -1.32 19.17 22.62
N LEU A 21 -2.10 18.17 23.03
CA LEU A 21 -2.69 17.20 22.11
C LEU A 21 -3.99 17.70 21.47
N ALA A 22 -4.72 18.61 22.11
CA ALA A 22 -6.04 19.06 21.65
C ALA A 22 -6.05 19.56 20.19
N PRO A 23 -5.12 20.40 19.71
CA PRO A 23 -5.16 20.87 18.33
C PRO A 23 -5.05 19.70 17.32
N ALA A 24 -4.14 18.75 17.55
CA ALA A 24 -3.95 17.60 16.67
C ALA A 24 -5.18 16.67 16.69
N VAL A 25 -5.74 16.40 17.88
CA VAL A 25 -6.93 15.54 18.03
C VAL A 25 -8.15 16.20 17.38
N ILE A 26 -8.35 17.51 17.56
CA ILE A 26 -9.47 18.25 16.96
C ILE A 26 -9.38 18.19 15.43
N ILE A 27 -8.23 18.52 14.85
CA ILE A 27 -8.01 18.50 13.40
C ILE A 27 -8.24 17.09 12.87
N TYR A 28 -7.66 16.07 13.50
CA TYR A 28 -7.84 14.67 13.10
C TYR A 28 -9.30 14.23 13.16
N THR A 29 -10.01 14.61 14.23
CA THR A 29 -11.43 14.27 14.38
C THR A 29 -12.28 14.93 13.29
N ILE A 30 -12.10 16.21 13.03
CA ILE A 30 -12.90 16.94 12.03
C ILE A 30 -12.59 16.46 10.61
N LEU A 31 -11.32 16.20 10.27
CA LEU A 31 -10.93 15.88 8.89
C LEU A 31 -10.94 14.39 8.57
N MET A 32 -10.88 13.51 9.57
CA MET A 32 -10.80 12.06 9.34
C MET A 32 -12.02 11.32 9.94
N ILE A 33 -12.33 11.55 11.22
CA ILE A 33 -13.39 10.79 11.89
C ILE A 33 -14.78 11.20 11.42
N VAL A 34 -15.04 12.52 11.33
CA VAL A 34 -16.35 13.02 10.89
C VAL A 34 -16.67 12.60 9.46
N PRO A 35 -15.79 12.74 8.44
CA PRO A 35 -16.05 12.23 7.10
C PRO A 35 -16.22 10.70 7.05
N LEU A 36 -15.45 9.94 7.84
CA LEU A 36 -15.61 8.48 7.93
C LEU A 36 -17.02 8.11 8.41
N ILE A 37 -17.47 8.71 9.51
CA ILE A 37 -18.84 8.48 10.03
C ILE A 37 -19.90 8.90 9.01
N SER A 38 -19.70 10.03 8.34
CA SER A 38 -20.60 10.49 7.29
C SER A 38 -20.67 9.52 6.10
N THR A 39 -19.54 8.94 5.69
CA THR A 39 -19.50 7.91 4.64
C THR A 39 -20.23 6.63 5.07
N LEU A 40 -20.02 6.18 6.31
CA LEU A 40 -20.73 5.03 6.87
C LEU A 40 -22.25 5.27 6.94
N GLN A 41 -22.66 6.48 7.35
CA GLN A 41 -24.06 6.87 7.36
C GLN A 41 -24.64 6.92 5.94
N GLN A 42 -23.92 7.56 4.99
CA GLN A 42 -24.38 7.67 3.61
C GLN A 42 -24.49 6.31 2.91
N SER A 43 -23.66 5.34 3.27
CA SER A 43 -23.71 3.98 2.72
C SER A 43 -25.04 3.24 3.02
N THR A 44 -25.79 3.70 4.04
CA THR A 44 -27.09 3.16 4.43
C THR A 44 -28.28 3.99 3.94
N MET A 45 -28.03 5.02 3.14
CA MET A 45 -29.05 5.91 2.59
C MET A 45 -29.22 5.66 1.09
N THR A 46 -30.39 6.07 0.54
CA THR A 46 -30.67 6.14 -0.88
C THR A 46 -31.27 7.48 -1.24
N GLY A 47 -31.34 7.80 -2.55
CA GLY A 47 -31.90 9.08 -3.05
C GLY A 47 -30.88 10.19 -3.18
N ASP A 48 -31.34 11.32 -3.76
CA ASP A 48 -30.50 12.50 -4.03
C ASP A 48 -30.36 13.45 -2.86
N TYR A 49 -29.45 14.43 -3.00
CA TYR A 49 -29.11 15.47 -2.01
C TYR A 49 -30.32 16.32 -1.55
N GLY A 50 -31.43 15.96 -1.31
CA GLY A 50 -32.60 16.69 -0.86
C GLY A 50 -33.71 15.78 -0.39
N HIS A 51 -33.65 14.52 -0.80
CA HIS A 51 -34.62 13.50 -0.52
C HIS A 51 -33.94 12.16 -0.18
N ARG A 52 -33.11 12.19 0.85
CA ARG A 52 -32.41 10.97 1.32
C ARG A 52 -33.32 10.18 2.24
N GLU A 53 -33.49 8.90 1.92
CA GLU A 53 -34.24 7.94 2.71
C GLU A 53 -33.32 6.86 3.27
N PHE A 54 -33.68 6.33 4.43
CA PHE A 54 -32.93 5.24 5.04
C PHE A 54 -33.22 3.93 4.30
N PHE A 55 -32.16 3.35 3.70
CA PHE A 55 -32.23 2.12 2.92
C PHE A 55 -31.59 0.92 3.60
N GLY A 56 -30.98 1.12 4.76
CA GLY A 56 -30.33 0.07 5.54
C GLY A 56 -29.19 -0.59 4.80
N LEU A 57 -29.26 -1.90 4.58
CA LEU A 57 -28.24 -2.66 3.84
C LEU A 57 -28.53 -2.79 2.33
N GLY A 58 -29.52 -2.08 1.79
CA GLY A 58 -29.94 -2.19 0.39
C GLY A 58 -28.78 -1.97 -0.58
N ASN A 59 -27.99 -0.90 -0.41
CA ASN A 59 -26.83 -0.62 -1.27
C ASN A 59 -25.80 -1.78 -1.28
N PHE A 60 -25.61 -2.45 -0.14
CA PHE A 60 -24.70 -3.60 -0.07
C PHE A 60 -25.30 -4.84 -0.78
N ILE A 61 -26.60 -5.05 -0.65
CA ILE A 61 -27.30 -6.12 -1.36
C ILE A 61 -27.22 -5.88 -2.87
N GLU A 62 -27.43 -4.66 -3.34
CA GLU A 62 -27.26 -4.28 -4.73
C GLU A 62 -25.82 -4.42 -5.21
N LEU A 63 -24.82 -3.97 -4.41
CA LEU A 63 -23.40 -4.05 -4.76
C LEU A 63 -22.97 -5.49 -5.05
N PHE A 64 -23.48 -6.46 -4.28
CA PHE A 64 -23.08 -7.86 -4.43
C PHE A 64 -24.05 -8.68 -5.28
N GLY A 65 -25.31 -8.26 -5.39
CA GLY A 65 -26.39 -9.01 -6.04
C GLY A 65 -26.73 -8.54 -7.46
N ASP A 66 -26.67 -7.24 -7.74
CA ASP A 66 -26.95 -6.71 -9.08
C ASP A 66 -25.73 -6.95 -9.99
N PRO A 67 -25.91 -7.64 -11.14
CA PRO A 67 -24.82 -7.91 -12.09
C PRO A 67 -24.07 -6.66 -12.58
N ARG A 68 -24.71 -5.49 -12.61
CA ARG A 68 -24.09 -4.22 -13.01
C ARG A 68 -22.97 -3.82 -12.06
N TRP A 69 -23.18 -4.00 -10.75
CA TRP A 69 -22.22 -3.63 -9.70
C TRP A 69 -21.30 -4.77 -9.35
N SER A 70 -21.85 -5.97 -9.15
CA SER A 70 -21.11 -7.13 -8.66
C SER A 70 -20.00 -7.57 -9.62
N ALA A 71 -20.26 -7.57 -10.94
CA ALA A 71 -19.25 -7.92 -11.93
C ALA A 71 -18.05 -6.96 -11.88
N SER A 72 -18.30 -5.64 -11.76
CA SER A 72 -17.26 -4.62 -11.65
C SER A 72 -16.51 -4.73 -10.30
N PHE A 73 -17.22 -4.98 -9.23
CA PHE A 73 -16.63 -5.16 -7.90
C PHE A 73 -15.66 -6.34 -7.87
N TRP A 74 -16.09 -7.51 -8.33
CA TRP A 74 -15.24 -8.71 -8.32
C TRP A 74 -14.06 -8.59 -9.28
N ASN A 75 -14.24 -7.91 -10.42
CA ASN A 75 -13.13 -7.61 -11.31
C ASN A 75 -12.10 -6.69 -10.62
N ALA A 76 -12.54 -5.59 -10.01
CA ALA A 76 -11.68 -4.66 -9.32
C ALA A 76 -10.97 -5.31 -8.11
N LEU A 77 -11.68 -6.12 -7.32
CA LEU A 77 -11.10 -6.83 -6.20
C LEU A 77 -10.05 -7.84 -6.64
N ARG A 78 -10.32 -8.64 -7.68
CA ARG A 78 -9.35 -9.59 -8.24
C ARG A 78 -8.10 -8.89 -8.74
N ASN A 79 -8.25 -7.80 -9.46
CA ASN A 79 -7.14 -7.00 -9.96
C ASN A 79 -6.35 -6.36 -8.81
N ASN A 80 -7.02 -5.91 -7.76
CA ASN A 80 -6.39 -5.35 -6.58
C ASN A 80 -5.56 -6.40 -5.82
N ILE A 81 -6.09 -7.61 -5.66
CA ILE A 81 -5.35 -8.74 -5.10
C ILE A 81 -4.13 -9.07 -5.97
N TYR A 82 -4.28 -9.14 -7.29
CA TYR A 82 -3.17 -9.37 -8.21
C TYR A 82 -2.09 -8.29 -8.09
N PHE A 83 -2.48 -7.02 -8.06
CA PHE A 83 -1.58 -5.89 -7.88
C PHE A 83 -0.83 -5.99 -6.54
N PHE A 84 -1.54 -6.29 -5.46
CA PHE A 84 -0.95 -6.52 -4.14
C PHE A 84 0.04 -7.70 -4.14
N VAL A 85 -0.33 -8.84 -4.74
CA VAL A 85 0.53 -10.03 -4.79
C VAL A 85 1.84 -9.74 -5.51
N ILE A 86 1.82 -9.02 -6.64
CA ILE A 86 3.06 -8.62 -7.33
C ILE A 86 3.91 -7.70 -6.44
N ASN A 87 3.32 -6.68 -5.82
CA ASN A 87 4.08 -5.80 -4.94
C ASN A 87 4.62 -6.57 -3.72
N MET A 88 3.85 -7.48 -3.15
CA MET A 88 4.28 -8.28 -2.00
C MET A 88 5.42 -9.25 -2.35
N LEU A 89 5.33 -9.92 -3.51
CA LEU A 89 6.27 -10.99 -3.90
C LEU A 89 7.44 -10.50 -4.76
N VAL A 90 7.37 -9.31 -5.33
CA VAL A 90 8.45 -8.74 -6.15
C VAL A 90 9.08 -7.53 -5.46
N GLN A 91 8.28 -6.52 -5.08
CA GLN A 91 8.81 -5.30 -4.46
C GLN A 91 9.51 -5.57 -3.14
N ASN A 92 8.86 -6.29 -2.22
CA ASN A 92 9.41 -6.51 -0.89
C ASN A 92 10.66 -7.39 -0.90
N PRO A 93 10.71 -8.56 -1.58
CA PRO A 93 11.94 -9.33 -1.72
C PRO A 93 13.06 -8.57 -2.42
N LEU A 94 12.75 -7.80 -3.46
CA LEU A 94 13.74 -6.96 -4.13
C LEU A 94 14.29 -5.88 -3.17
N GLY A 95 13.41 -5.24 -2.39
CA GLY A 95 13.82 -4.27 -1.37
C GLY A 95 14.72 -4.89 -0.30
N ILE A 96 14.40 -6.10 0.17
CA ILE A 96 15.21 -6.87 1.13
C ILE A 96 16.59 -7.18 0.54
N LEU A 97 16.63 -7.68 -0.70
CA LEU A 97 17.87 -7.98 -1.41
C LEU A 97 18.75 -6.74 -1.55
N LEU A 98 18.18 -5.63 -2.01
CA LEU A 98 18.91 -4.37 -2.17
C LEU A 98 19.43 -3.84 -0.83
N ALA A 99 18.65 -3.94 0.24
CA ALA A 99 19.09 -3.56 1.59
C ALA A 99 20.25 -4.43 2.09
N ALA A 100 20.16 -5.76 1.90
CA ALA A 100 21.25 -6.68 2.25
C ALA A 100 22.54 -6.39 1.47
N MET A 101 22.44 -6.04 0.18
CA MET A 101 23.59 -5.63 -0.61
C MET A 101 24.18 -4.29 -0.11
N LEU A 102 23.34 -3.33 0.25
CA LEU A 102 23.76 -2.01 0.74
C LEU A 102 24.35 -2.05 2.15
N SER A 103 23.98 -3.04 2.96
CA SER A 103 24.53 -3.22 4.31
C SER A 103 25.98 -3.75 4.30
N ASN A 104 26.43 -4.35 3.19
CA ASN A 104 27.78 -4.89 3.08
C ASN A 104 28.84 -3.78 3.27
N PRO A 105 29.77 -3.90 4.27
CA PRO A 105 30.81 -2.90 4.53
C PRO A 105 31.72 -2.62 3.32
N ALA A 106 32.00 -3.61 2.50
CA ALA A 106 32.89 -3.49 1.34
C ALA A 106 32.32 -2.68 0.16
N LEU A 107 31.02 -2.42 0.14
CA LEU A 107 30.38 -1.68 -0.95
C LEU A 107 30.80 -0.19 -0.91
N ARG A 108 31.41 0.28 -2.01
CA ARG A 108 31.71 1.70 -2.19
C ARG A 108 30.46 2.46 -2.66
N LEU A 109 30.39 3.77 -2.39
CA LEU A 109 29.30 4.65 -2.85
C LEU A 109 27.90 4.27 -2.34
N LYS A 110 27.78 3.64 -1.16
CA LYS A 110 26.50 3.26 -0.56
C LYS A 110 25.48 4.39 -0.55
N GLY A 111 25.90 5.61 -0.19
CA GLY A 111 25.03 6.79 -0.16
C GLY A 111 24.42 7.08 -1.51
N PHE A 112 25.19 6.99 -2.59
CA PHE A 112 24.71 7.21 -3.95
C PHE A 112 23.65 6.17 -4.35
N TYR A 113 23.94 4.88 -4.17
CA TYR A 113 22.99 3.83 -4.53
C TYR A 113 21.68 3.93 -3.73
N ARG A 114 21.79 4.18 -2.41
CA ARG A 114 20.63 4.38 -1.55
C ARG A 114 19.75 5.53 -2.05
N THR A 115 20.34 6.66 -2.37
CA THR A 115 19.64 7.84 -2.88
C THR A 115 19.03 7.55 -4.26
N ALA A 116 19.78 6.97 -5.18
CA ALA A 116 19.30 6.65 -6.53
C ALA A 116 18.09 5.69 -6.53
N ILE A 117 18.11 4.66 -5.67
CA ILE A 117 17.00 3.71 -5.56
C ILE A 117 15.77 4.34 -4.86
N PHE A 118 16.00 5.31 -3.97
CA PHE A 118 14.93 5.97 -3.24
C PHE A 118 14.27 7.13 -4.02
N ILE A 119 14.99 7.79 -4.93
CA ILE A 119 14.49 8.93 -5.73
C ILE A 119 13.11 8.65 -6.37
N PRO A 120 12.85 7.50 -7.04
CA PRO A 120 11.55 7.24 -7.64
C PRO A 120 10.38 7.37 -6.66
N THR A 121 10.57 7.03 -5.40
CA THR A 121 9.53 7.04 -4.36
C THR A 121 9.00 8.44 -4.05
N ILE A 122 9.82 9.48 -4.24
CA ILE A 122 9.44 10.88 -3.97
C ILE A 122 8.85 11.58 -5.19
N LEU A 123 8.85 10.93 -6.36
CA LEU A 123 8.23 11.48 -7.55
C LEU A 123 6.70 11.43 -7.46
N SER A 124 6.05 12.47 -7.97
CA SER A 124 4.59 12.48 -8.09
C SER A 124 4.09 11.33 -8.97
N PHE A 125 3.00 10.69 -8.58
CA PHE A 125 2.30 9.66 -9.38
C PHE A 125 2.00 10.14 -10.80
N VAL A 126 1.60 11.39 -10.97
CA VAL A 126 1.28 11.97 -12.26
C VAL A 126 2.51 11.95 -13.17
N ILE A 127 3.66 12.36 -12.65
CA ILE A 127 4.93 12.35 -13.38
C ILE A 127 5.32 10.92 -13.74
N VAL A 128 5.27 10.01 -12.77
CA VAL A 128 5.63 8.60 -12.98
C VAL A 128 4.73 7.96 -14.03
N ALA A 129 3.41 8.09 -13.88
CA ALA A 129 2.45 7.54 -14.84
C ALA A 129 2.65 8.10 -16.26
N PHE A 130 2.85 9.41 -16.38
CA PHE A 130 3.06 10.07 -17.66
C PHE A 130 4.37 9.63 -18.33
N VAL A 131 5.47 9.63 -17.57
CA VAL A 131 6.80 9.24 -18.08
C VAL A 131 6.79 7.77 -18.54
N TRP A 132 6.24 6.86 -17.74
CA TRP A 132 6.17 5.46 -18.13
C TRP A 132 5.22 5.21 -19.30
N LYS A 133 4.11 5.96 -19.39
CA LYS A 133 3.22 5.91 -20.55
C LYS A 133 3.94 6.33 -21.84
N LEU A 134 4.79 7.35 -21.77
CA LEU A 134 5.64 7.73 -22.90
C LEU A 134 6.71 6.66 -23.19
N ILE A 135 7.45 6.19 -22.18
CA ILE A 135 8.51 5.18 -22.36
C ILE A 135 7.96 3.92 -23.03
N LEU A 136 6.80 3.45 -22.59
CA LEU A 136 6.16 2.21 -23.07
C LEU A 136 5.27 2.42 -24.30
N SER A 137 5.15 3.66 -24.80
CA SER A 137 4.32 3.94 -25.98
C SER A 137 4.87 3.25 -27.23
N PRO A 138 4.04 2.58 -28.03
CA PRO A 138 4.47 1.99 -29.30
C PRO A 138 4.81 3.04 -30.38
N ILE A 139 4.30 4.26 -30.24
CA ILE A 139 4.45 5.34 -31.24
C ILE A 139 5.57 6.28 -30.86
N TRP A 140 5.59 6.75 -29.61
CA TRP A 140 6.49 7.79 -29.12
C TRP A 140 7.58 7.27 -28.19
N GLY A 141 7.50 5.99 -27.78
CA GLY A 141 8.34 5.44 -26.75
C GLY A 141 9.73 5.06 -27.22
N VAL A 142 10.68 5.12 -26.29
CA VAL A 142 12.05 4.64 -26.53
C VAL A 142 12.17 3.11 -26.43
N THR A 143 11.24 2.45 -25.76
CA THR A 143 11.26 0.99 -25.55
C THR A 143 11.29 0.20 -26.86
N PRO A 144 10.46 0.51 -27.89
CA PRO A 144 10.53 -0.19 -29.17
C PRO A 144 11.91 -0.09 -29.82
N THR A 145 12.54 1.08 -29.74
CA THR A 145 13.87 1.34 -30.32
C THR A 145 14.95 0.57 -29.58
N ILE A 146 14.93 0.61 -28.24
CA ILE A 146 15.88 -0.15 -27.41
C ILE A 146 15.74 -1.65 -27.65
N MET A 147 14.52 -2.18 -27.69
CA MET A 147 14.29 -3.61 -27.94
C MET A 147 14.74 -4.04 -29.34
N LYS A 148 14.54 -3.20 -30.35
CA LYS A 148 15.07 -3.46 -31.70
C LYS A 148 16.60 -3.50 -31.72
N PHE A 149 17.27 -2.58 -31.00
CA PHE A 149 18.72 -2.56 -30.88
C PHE A 149 19.28 -3.87 -30.30
N PHE A 150 18.59 -4.47 -29.31
CA PHE A 150 18.95 -5.77 -28.72
C PHE A 150 18.37 -6.98 -29.46
N HIS A 151 17.85 -6.83 -30.68
CA HIS A 151 17.18 -7.91 -31.48
C HIS A 151 15.95 -8.52 -30.76
N LEU A 152 15.38 -7.83 -29.79
CA LEU A 152 14.20 -8.24 -29.02
C LEU A 152 12.91 -7.57 -29.53
N GLY A 153 12.95 -6.87 -30.66
CA GLY A 153 11.82 -6.14 -31.20
C GLY A 153 10.55 -6.96 -31.44
N GLN A 154 10.70 -8.26 -31.73
CA GLN A 154 9.59 -9.20 -31.89
C GLN A 154 8.78 -9.43 -30.60
N TYR A 155 9.38 -9.19 -29.43
CA TYR A 155 8.73 -9.33 -28.13
C TYR A 155 8.10 -8.03 -27.64
N PHE A 156 8.29 -6.92 -28.38
CA PHE A 156 7.66 -5.68 -28.03
C PHE A 156 6.15 -5.77 -28.25
N GLN A 157 5.42 -5.30 -27.26
CA GLN A 157 3.97 -5.21 -27.32
C GLN A 157 3.54 -3.88 -26.69
N ALA A 158 2.33 -3.40 -27.03
CA ALA A 158 1.72 -2.27 -26.36
C ALA A 158 1.25 -2.70 -24.95
N TRP A 159 2.20 -2.84 -24.01
CA TRP A 159 1.93 -3.44 -22.70
C TRP A 159 0.81 -2.74 -21.94
N LEU A 160 0.73 -1.41 -21.98
CA LEU A 160 -0.35 -0.66 -21.34
C LEU A 160 -1.63 -0.60 -22.18
N GLY A 161 -1.60 -1.04 -23.44
CA GLY A 161 -2.73 -1.05 -24.37
C GLY A 161 -3.39 -2.41 -24.57
N LYS A 162 -2.87 -3.49 -23.95
CA LYS A 162 -3.45 -4.84 -24.06
C LYS A 162 -3.93 -5.31 -22.69
N GLU A 163 -5.16 -5.83 -22.64
CA GLU A 163 -5.83 -6.28 -21.42
C GLU A 163 -4.98 -7.22 -20.57
N GLN A 164 -4.36 -8.21 -21.20
CA GLN A 164 -3.58 -9.24 -20.52
C GLN A 164 -2.25 -8.77 -19.91
N TYR A 165 -1.73 -7.60 -20.33
CA TYR A 165 -0.43 -7.09 -19.87
C TYR A 165 -0.50 -5.79 -19.10
N ALA A 166 -1.59 -5.01 -19.27
CA ALA A 166 -1.69 -3.66 -18.74
C ALA A 166 -1.57 -3.61 -17.21
N LEU A 167 -2.27 -4.48 -16.51
CA LEU A 167 -2.21 -4.54 -15.04
C LEU A 167 -0.82 -4.97 -14.54
N THR A 168 -0.19 -5.96 -15.18
CA THR A 168 1.18 -6.38 -14.86
C THR A 168 2.17 -5.25 -15.10
N GLY A 169 2.04 -4.55 -16.23
CA GLY A 169 2.88 -3.38 -16.53
C GLY A 169 2.78 -2.30 -15.46
N LEU A 170 1.56 -1.95 -15.05
CA LEU A 170 1.33 -0.97 -13.98
C LEU A 170 1.85 -1.46 -12.62
N SER A 171 1.70 -2.76 -12.33
CA SER A 171 2.24 -3.35 -11.10
C SER A 171 3.77 -3.25 -11.05
N LEU A 172 4.47 -3.50 -12.18
CA LEU A 172 5.92 -3.38 -12.25
C LEU A 172 6.39 -1.92 -12.16
N ILE A 173 5.64 -0.98 -12.72
CA ILE A 173 5.89 0.45 -12.54
C ILE A 173 5.77 0.83 -11.06
N SER A 174 4.75 0.33 -10.37
CA SER A 174 4.57 0.51 -8.92
C SER A 174 5.75 -0.09 -8.14
N VAL A 175 6.18 -1.31 -8.47
CA VAL A 175 7.37 -1.94 -7.86
C VAL A 175 8.60 -1.05 -8.02
N TRP A 176 8.87 -0.55 -9.23
CA TRP A 176 10.01 0.34 -9.48
C TRP A 176 9.90 1.63 -8.66
N GLN A 177 8.73 2.23 -8.58
CA GLN A 177 8.52 3.47 -7.82
C GLN A 177 8.73 3.28 -6.32
N TYR A 178 8.22 2.18 -5.75
CA TYR A 178 8.12 2.03 -4.30
C TYR A 178 9.12 1.07 -3.67
N VAL A 179 9.98 0.38 -4.44
CA VAL A 179 10.99 -0.54 -3.88
C VAL A 179 11.96 0.14 -2.88
N GLY A 180 12.12 1.44 -3.00
CA GLY A 180 12.94 2.23 -2.07
C GLY A 180 12.42 2.22 -0.61
N ILE A 181 11.11 2.08 -0.39
CA ILE A 181 10.53 2.06 0.96
C ILE A 181 10.95 0.79 1.73
N PRO A 182 10.64 -0.44 1.25
CA PRO A 182 11.09 -1.66 1.94
C PRO A 182 12.61 -1.73 2.04
N MET A 183 13.34 -1.31 0.98
CA MET A 183 14.80 -1.26 1.03
C MET A 183 15.31 -0.39 2.19
N MET A 184 14.79 0.82 2.38
CA MET A 184 15.25 1.71 3.45
C MET A 184 14.89 1.22 4.85
N LEU A 185 13.68 0.66 5.02
CA LEU A 185 13.24 0.11 6.31
C LEU A 185 14.07 -1.12 6.71
N VAL A 186 14.31 -2.03 5.76
CA VAL A 186 15.18 -3.20 5.99
C VAL A 186 16.61 -2.78 6.24
N TYR A 187 17.14 -1.83 5.45
CA TYR A 187 18.49 -1.31 5.65
C TYR A 187 18.69 -0.72 7.05
N ALA A 188 17.73 0.10 7.52
CA ALA A 188 17.77 0.65 8.87
C ALA A 188 17.68 -0.45 9.94
N ALA A 189 16.85 -1.48 9.74
CA ALA A 189 16.75 -2.62 10.66
C ALA A 189 18.04 -3.44 10.70
N LEU A 190 18.69 -3.67 9.57
CA LEU A 190 19.98 -4.37 9.52
C LEU A 190 21.08 -3.61 10.27
N LEU A 191 21.10 -2.28 10.15
CA LEU A 191 22.06 -1.43 10.87
C LEU A 191 21.76 -1.32 12.37
N SER A 192 20.60 -1.70 12.85
CA SER A 192 20.27 -1.70 14.28
C SER A 192 20.67 -2.99 15.00
N ILE A 193 21.13 -4.00 14.27
CA ILE A 193 21.65 -5.24 14.88
C ILE A 193 23.00 -4.91 15.53
N PRO A 194 23.21 -5.24 16.84
CA PRO A 194 24.47 -5.00 17.52
C PRO A 194 25.62 -5.74 16.85
N ASP A 195 26.79 -5.08 16.78
CA ASP A 195 28.00 -5.67 16.17
C ASP A 195 28.43 -6.94 16.90
N GLU A 196 28.23 -7.03 18.22
CA GLU A 196 28.53 -8.21 19.03
C GLU A 196 27.81 -9.49 18.56
N VAL A 197 26.59 -9.34 18.01
CA VAL A 197 25.84 -10.48 17.47
C VAL A 197 26.46 -10.94 16.15
N ILE A 198 26.94 -10.00 15.35
CA ILE A 198 27.59 -10.27 14.07
C ILE A 198 28.96 -10.93 14.32
N GLU A 199 29.76 -10.39 15.23
CA GLU A 199 31.06 -10.95 15.62
C GLU A 199 30.95 -12.36 16.24
N ALA A 200 29.94 -12.59 17.09
CA ALA A 200 29.68 -13.91 17.64
C ALA A 200 29.35 -14.93 16.52
N ALA A 201 28.54 -14.54 15.54
CA ALA A 201 28.22 -15.39 14.40
C ALA A 201 29.47 -15.71 13.55
N GLU A 202 30.40 -14.75 13.40
CA GLU A 202 31.68 -14.96 12.71
C GLU A 202 32.60 -15.91 13.48
N CYS A 203 32.63 -15.84 14.81
CA CYS A 203 33.35 -16.81 15.64
C CYS A 203 32.81 -18.22 15.50
N ASP A 204 31.50 -18.38 15.27
CA ASP A 204 30.85 -19.65 14.97
C ASP A 204 31.01 -20.10 13.47
N GLY A 205 31.77 -19.36 12.69
CA GLY A 205 31.99 -19.63 11.26
C GLY A 205 30.82 -19.30 10.34
N ILE A 206 29.83 -18.56 10.83
CA ILE A 206 28.64 -18.12 10.07
C ILE A 206 28.94 -16.75 9.46
N THR A 207 29.30 -16.73 8.16
CA THR A 207 29.70 -15.49 7.47
C THR A 207 28.91 -15.25 6.18
N GLY A 208 28.91 -14.02 5.69
CA GLY A 208 28.39 -13.63 4.40
C GLY A 208 26.89 -13.95 4.21
N TRP A 209 26.53 -14.62 3.14
CA TRP A 209 25.12 -14.92 2.81
C TRP A 209 24.44 -15.85 3.83
N SER A 210 25.22 -16.75 4.44
CA SER A 210 24.73 -17.62 5.53
C SER A 210 24.37 -16.82 6.78
N GLN A 211 25.14 -15.77 7.11
CA GLN A 211 24.89 -14.86 8.22
C GLN A 211 23.60 -14.07 8.00
N PHE A 212 23.37 -13.59 6.77
CA PHE A 212 22.11 -12.92 6.42
C PHE A 212 20.90 -13.82 6.71
N TRP A 213 20.87 -15.03 6.17
CA TRP A 213 19.71 -15.91 6.30
C TRP A 213 19.49 -16.48 7.69
N LYS A 214 20.57 -16.83 8.41
CA LYS A 214 20.47 -17.51 9.69
C LYS A 214 20.38 -16.57 10.89
N ILE A 215 20.96 -15.38 10.79
CA ILE A 215 21.09 -14.43 11.90
C ILE A 215 20.30 -13.15 11.61
N GLN A 216 20.65 -12.42 10.54
CA GLN A 216 20.10 -11.10 10.31
C GLN A 216 18.62 -11.12 9.95
N LEU A 217 18.20 -11.98 9.00
CA LEU A 217 16.83 -12.07 8.55
C LEU A 217 15.83 -12.42 9.67
N PRO A 218 16.08 -13.42 10.54
CA PRO A 218 15.22 -13.68 11.70
C PRO A 218 15.09 -12.49 12.65
N LEU A 219 16.16 -11.74 12.88
CA LEU A 219 16.15 -10.58 13.77
C LEU A 219 15.33 -9.40 13.24
N ILE A 220 15.27 -9.23 11.92
CA ILE A 220 14.48 -8.17 11.27
C ILE A 220 13.06 -8.60 10.90
N LEU A 221 12.62 -9.83 11.21
CA LEU A 221 11.25 -10.30 10.94
C LEU A 221 10.16 -9.35 11.41
N PRO A 222 10.25 -8.70 12.59
CA PRO A 222 9.26 -7.69 13.00
C PRO A 222 9.15 -6.53 12.00
N THR A 223 10.28 -6.05 11.48
CA THR A 223 10.31 -5.00 10.44
C THR A 223 9.68 -5.47 9.12
N LEU A 224 9.93 -6.73 8.72
CA LEU A 224 9.28 -7.30 7.53
C LEU A 224 7.77 -7.40 7.70
N GLY A 225 7.29 -7.68 8.91
CA GLY A 225 5.88 -7.62 9.25
C GLY A 225 5.28 -6.22 9.04
N ILE A 226 5.97 -5.18 9.51
CA ILE A 226 5.56 -3.78 9.29
C ILE A 226 5.53 -3.44 7.80
N ILE A 227 6.54 -3.83 7.04
CA ILE A 227 6.60 -3.62 5.60
C ILE A 227 5.41 -4.31 4.91
N SER A 228 5.09 -5.53 5.31
CA SER A 228 3.99 -6.31 4.72
C SER A 228 2.64 -5.61 4.92
N ILE A 229 2.36 -5.08 6.11
CA ILE A 229 1.10 -4.37 6.36
C ILE A 229 1.07 -3.01 5.65
N LEU A 230 2.18 -2.29 5.57
CA LEU A 230 2.27 -1.04 4.80
C LEU A 230 2.03 -1.30 3.30
N THR A 231 2.61 -2.38 2.76
CA THR A 231 2.38 -2.80 1.37
C THR A 231 0.92 -3.16 1.14
N PHE A 232 0.28 -3.90 2.06
CA PHE A 232 -1.13 -4.25 1.98
C PHE A 232 -2.02 -2.99 1.96
N VAL A 233 -1.89 -2.13 2.96
CA VAL A 233 -2.71 -0.90 3.06
C VAL A 233 -2.48 0.02 1.86
N GLY A 234 -1.22 0.21 1.45
CA GLY A 234 -0.89 1.05 0.30
C GLY A 234 -1.48 0.53 -1.01
N ASN A 235 -1.42 -0.79 -1.25
CA ASN A 235 -1.95 -1.38 -2.49
C ASN A 235 -3.49 -1.40 -2.52
N PHE A 236 -4.16 -1.61 -1.39
CA PHE A 236 -5.63 -1.56 -1.34
C PHE A 236 -6.20 -0.14 -1.43
N ASN A 237 -5.38 0.89 -1.19
CA ASN A 237 -5.69 2.31 -1.46
C ASN A 237 -5.15 2.80 -2.81
N ALA A 238 -4.56 1.93 -3.64
CA ALA A 238 -3.98 2.34 -4.91
C ALA A 238 -5.06 2.87 -5.86
N PHE A 239 -4.81 4.07 -6.41
CA PHE A 239 -5.71 4.78 -7.31
C PHE A 239 -4.94 5.57 -8.37
N ASP A 240 -4.04 6.46 -7.91
CA ASP A 240 -3.46 7.53 -8.74
C ASP A 240 -2.73 7.01 -9.97
N LEU A 241 -1.89 5.99 -9.83
CA LEU A 241 -1.10 5.43 -10.93
C LEU A 241 -2.01 4.90 -12.05
N VAL A 242 -3.06 4.17 -11.70
CA VAL A 242 -4.00 3.60 -12.67
C VAL A 242 -4.85 4.70 -13.29
N TYR A 243 -5.39 5.60 -12.47
CA TYR A 243 -6.25 6.69 -12.95
C TYR A 243 -5.51 7.61 -13.94
N VAL A 244 -4.28 8.00 -13.64
CA VAL A 244 -3.49 8.89 -14.49
C VAL A 244 -3.04 8.20 -15.78
N SER A 245 -2.66 6.91 -15.70
CA SER A 245 -2.17 6.17 -16.86
C SER A 245 -3.28 5.68 -17.78
N GLN A 246 -4.42 5.23 -17.23
CA GLN A 246 -5.49 4.53 -17.96
C GLN A 246 -6.85 5.27 -17.96
N GLY A 247 -6.96 6.37 -17.19
CA GLY A 247 -8.19 7.15 -17.05
C GLY A 247 -9.22 6.52 -16.12
N SER A 248 -10.39 7.14 -16.02
CA SER A 248 -11.50 6.71 -15.15
C SER A 248 -12.07 5.33 -15.48
N LEU A 249 -11.94 4.88 -16.72
CA LEU A 249 -12.41 3.57 -17.18
C LEU A 249 -11.37 2.46 -16.95
N ALA A 250 -10.19 2.79 -16.37
CA ALA A 250 -9.14 1.82 -16.08
C ALA A 250 -8.89 0.84 -17.24
N GLY A 251 -8.65 1.42 -18.43
CA GLY A 251 -8.53 0.68 -19.70
C GLY A 251 -7.30 -0.25 -19.76
N PRO A 252 -7.21 -1.04 -20.83
CA PRO A 252 -8.27 -1.37 -21.78
C PRO A 252 -9.35 -2.26 -21.14
N ASN A 253 -10.62 -2.03 -21.46
CA ASN A 253 -11.77 -2.84 -21.04
C ASN A 253 -11.81 -3.17 -19.52
N PHE A 254 -11.60 -2.18 -18.67
CA PHE A 254 -11.55 -2.33 -17.19
C PHE A 254 -10.52 -3.35 -16.68
N SER A 255 -9.55 -3.77 -17.51
CA SER A 255 -8.56 -4.79 -17.14
C SER A 255 -7.57 -4.32 -16.07
N THR A 256 -7.42 -3.01 -15.87
CA THR A 256 -6.55 -2.42 -14.85
C THR A 256 -7.34 -1.84 -13.68
N ASP A 257 -8.65 -2.09 -13.63
CA ASP A 257 -9.52 -1.52 -12.62
C ASP A 257 -9.18 -2.02 -11.22
N LEU A 258 -8.92 -1.10 -10.32
CA LEU A 258 -8.71 -1.36 -8.90
C LEU A 258 -9.92 -0.87 -8.09
N LEU A 259 -10.02 -1.26 -6.83
CA LEU A 259 -11.10 -0.80 -5.95
C LEU A 259 -11.14 0.74 -5.86
N GLY A 260 -9.99 1.41 -5.84
CA GLY A 260 -9.91 2.88 -5.83
C GLY A 260 -10.44 3.53 -7.09
N THR A 261 -10.14 3.00 -8.29
CA THR A 261 -10.66 3.52 -9.57
C THR A 261 -12.14 3.20 -9.73
N PHE A 262 -12.58 2.04 -9.29
CA PHE A 262 -13.99 1.68 -9.25
C PHE A 262 -14.78 2.59 -8.31
N LEU A 263 -14.27 2.85 -7.10
CA LEU A 263 -14.85 3.80 -6.15
C LEU A 263 -15.01 5.19 -6.77
N TYR A 264 -13.94 5.72 -7.36
CA TYR A 264 -13.96 7.05 -7.95
C TYR A 264 -15.05 7.21 -9.02
N ARG A 265 -15.10 6.28 -9.98
CA ARG A 265 -16.11 6.36 -11.04
C ARG A 265 -17.52 6.07 -10.57
N THR A 266 -17.70 5.24 -9.52
CA THR A 266 -19.02 5.00 -8.92
C THR A 266 -19.51 6.25 -8.23
N PHE A 267 -18.66 6.93 -7.47
CA PHE A 267 -19.04 8.12 -6.70
C PHE A 267 -19.27 9.35 -7.60
N PHE A 268 -18.34 9.63 -8.51
CA PHE A 268 -18.38 10.84 -9.36
C PHE A 268 -18.99 10.63 -10.74
N GLY A 269 -19.19 9.40 -11.15
CA GLY A 269 -19.62 9.05 -12.48
C GLY A 269 -18.50 9.06 -13.53
N ASN A 270 -18.86 8.71 -14.74
CA ASN A 270 -17.99 8.72 -15.91
C ASN A 270 -18.82 8.99 -17.19
N GLN A 271 -18.19 8.88 -18.37
CA GLN A 271 -18.87 9.11 -19.65
C GLN A 271 -20.00 8.11 -19.96
N LEU A 272 -20.01 6.95 -19.31
CA LEU A 272 -20.96 5.86 -19.55
C LEU A 272 -22.05 5.76 -18.48
N GLN A 273 -21.81 6.30 -17.28
CA GLN A 273 -22.68 6.14 -16.12
C GLN A 273 -22.67 7.39 -15.25
N MET A 274 -23.83 7.82 -14.79
CA MET A 274 -23.96 8.86 -13.78
C MET A 274 -23.37 8.38 -12.44
N GLY A 275 -22.84 9.32 -11.67
CA GLY A 275 -22.33 9.03 -10.33
C GLY A 275 -23.46 8.67 -9.38
N ASP A 276 -23.19 7.73 -8.49
CA ASP A 276 -24.05 7.36 -7.37
C ASP A 276 -23.25 7.47 -6.07
N PRO A 277 -23.38 8.59 -5.35
CA PRO A 277 -22.65 8.80 -4.10
C PRO A 277 -23.04 7.83 -2.98
N ASN A 278 -24.27 7.30 -2.98
CA ASN A 278 -24.72 6.35 -1.96
C ASN A 278 -24.06 4.97 -2.19
N MET A 279 -24.10 4.49 -3.44
CA MET A 279 -23.40 3.28 -3.85
C MET A 279 -21.87 3.43 -3.69
N GLY A 280 -21.32 4.59 -4.05
CA GLY A 280 -19.90 4.90 -3.82
C GLY A 280 -19.53 4.85 -2.33
N SER A 281 -20.40 5.36 -1.45
CA SER A 281 -20.19 5.27 0.01
C SER A 281 -20.30 3.84 0.54
N ALA A 282 -21.21 3.02 -0.02
CA ALA A 282 -21.27 1.60 0.30
C ALA A 282 -19.97 0.86 -0.11
N LEU A 283 -19.48 1.14 -1.31
CA LEU A 283 -18.21 0.58 -1.79
C LEU A 283 -17.01 1.04 -0.92
N ALA A 284 -16.94 2.33 -0.56
CA ALA A 284 -15.92 2.85 0.36
C ALA A 284 -15.95 2.14 1.72
N THR A 285 -17.17 1.87 2.23
CA THR A 285 -17.37 1.11 3.48
C THR A 285 -16.85 -0.32 3.35
N VAL A 286 -17.13 -1.00 2.25
CA VAL A 286 -16.60 -2.36 1.99
C VAL A 286 -15.07 -2.34 1.88
N MET A 287 -14.49 -1.37 1.18
CA MET A 287 -13.02 -1.21 1.11
C MET A 287 -12.42 -0.98 2.49
N PHE A 288 -13.01 -0.12 3.30
CA PHE A 288 -12.60 0.11 4.69
C PHE A 288 -12.64 -1.19 5.51
N LEU A 289 -13.70 -1.99 5.40
CA LEU A 289 -13.83 -3.26 6.11
C LEU A 289 -12.79 -4.30 5.65
N ILE A 290 -12.48 -4.37 4.36
CA ILE A 290 -11.43 -5.24 3.81
C ILE A 290 -10.07 -4.84 4.39
N ILE A 291 -9.73 -3.55 4.36
CA ILE A 291 -8.47 -3.05 4.91
C ILE A 291 -8.40 -3.29 6.41
N LEU A 292 -9.47 -2.98 7.15
CA LEU A 292 -9.57 -3.21 8.60
C LEU A 292 -9.38 -4.69 8.95
N ALA A 293 -10.05 -5.59 8.23
CA ALA A 293 -9.90 -7.03 8.41
C ALA A 293 -8.45 -7.49 8.19
N GLY A 294 -7.80 -7.03 7.12
CA GLY A 294 -6.39 -7.34 6.84
C GLY A 294 -5.45 -6.81 7.93
N VAL A 295 -5.69 -5.59 8.42
CA VAL A 295 -4.92 -5.00 9.55
C VAL A 295 -5.14 -5.80 10.83
N CYS A 296 -6.38 -6.19 11.14
CA CYS A 296 -6.70 -7.03 12.31
C CYS A 296 -6.01 -8.40 12.23
N VAL A 297 -6.07 -9.07 11.07
CA VAL A 297 -5.37 -10.35 10.85
C VAL A 297 -3.86 -10.19 11.07
N TYR A 298 -3.26 -9.11 10.58
CA TYR A 298 -1.85 -8.82 10.83
C TYR A 298 -1.56 -8.60 12.32
N LEU A 299 -2.29 -7.70 12.99
CA LEU A 299 -2.04 -7.32 14.38
C LEU A 299 -2.21 -8.50 15.35
N PHE A 300 -3.31 -9.23 15.23
CA PHE A 300 -3.65 -10.30 16.16
C PHE A 300 -3.05 -11.66 15.76
N GLY A 301 -2.84 -11.91 14.46
CA GLY A 301 -2.32 -13.18 13.97
C GLY A 301 -0.80 -13.20 13.83
N ILE A 302 -0.23 -12.22 13.12
CA ILE A 302 1.18 -12.23 12.71
C ILE A 302 2.04 -11.50 13.74
N GLN A 303 1.69 -10.28 14.12
CA GLN A 303 2.52 -9.45 15.00
C GLN A 303 2.72 -10.07 16.39
N THR A 304 1.71 -10.73 16.94
CA THR A 304 1.81 -11.43 18.24
C THR A 304 2.85 -12.56 18.21
N ARG A 305 3.02 -13.22 17.05
CA ARG A 305 4.05 -14.25 16.86
C ARG A 305 5.44 -13.63 16.66
N LEU A 306 5.52 -12.51 15.95
CA LEU A 306 6.78 -11.82 15.66
C LEU A 306 7.39 -11.12 16.88
N ARG A 307 6.59 -10.75 17.89
CA ARG A 307 7.09 -10.16 19.16
C ARG A 307 8.09 -11.06 19.89
N ARG A 308 8.10 -12.36 19.63
CA ARG A 308 9.08 -13.30 20.22
C ARG A 308 10.52 -13.06 19.74
N TYR A 309 10.71 -12.32 18.66
CA TYR A 309 12.00 -12.00 18.07
C TYR A 309 12.45 -10.56 18.36
N GLN A 310 11.71 -9.83 19.22
CA GLN A 310 12.13 -8.50 19.70
C GLN A 310 12.96 -8.70 20.98
N PHE A 311 14.17 -8.12 20.98
CA PHE A 311 15.05 -8.02 22.15
C PHE A 311 14.61 -6.89 23.07
#